data_c885ce81bd29196aaaa2212bc44a3bfd
#
_entry.id   c885ce81bd29196aaaa2212bc44a3bfd
#
_cell.length_a   1.000
_cell.length_b   1.000
_cell.length_c   1.000
_cell.angle_alpha   90.00
_cell.angle_beta   90.00
_cell.angle_gamma   90.00
#
_symmetry.space_group_name_H-M   'P 1'
#
loop_
_entity.id
_entity.type
_entity.pdbx_description
1 polymer ?
#
loop_
_entity_poly.entity_id
_entity_poly.type
_entity_poly.pdbx_seq_one_letter_code
_entity_poly.pdbx_strand_id
1 'polypeptide(L)'
;MEIPSFNALIQKSIVDHWDMDALTDYKGATLQYHDVARKIEKLHIMFENSGVVKGDKIALCGRNSANWAVAFLATLTYGAIAVPILHEFMPDQIHNIVNHSDAKLLFVGDVVATQVDATKMPDLEGIIYIPDYSLVVSRTDKLTYAREHLNEMFGIKYPKYFRKNHVNYYMEQNPDELAMINYTSGTTGFSKGVMVPYRALWGNADFAENVLGKKIKPGDSVISILPMAHMYGMAFEFIFEFIKGCHIFYLTRIPSPAIIAEAFGRIKPAVIIAVPLVIEKIIRKKVFPKIQNNRMRMLLHMPVISKKVKEKICDQVSNAFGGNFYEVIIGGAAFNQEVESFLHSVGFRYTVGYGATECAPIICYEDYKNFVPGSCGKAALHMMVRIDSPDPENVPGEILAKGPNVMLGYYKNEEATKQTIDENGWYHTGDLGTMDGDGNVFIKGRSKNMLLGANGQNIYPEEIEDKLNSLALVAESVVVQKGDKLIALVHPDYDEAQTLNLGTKELADVMEQNRQELNTMIPAYSKVSEIRIHEDEFEKTPKKSIKRFLYTAE
;
A
#
# COMPACT_ATOMS: atom_id res chain seq x y z
N MET A 1 -3.66 26.17 10.78
CA MET A 1 -4.52 25.07 11.27
C MET A 1 -3.84 24.48 12.48
N GLU A 2 -4.52 24.33 13.59
CA GLU A 2 -3.99 23.64 14.76
C GLU A 2 -4.13 22.12 14.52
N ILE A 3 -3.00 21.41 14.52
CA ILE A 3 -2.95 19.96 14.31
C ILE A 3 -2.98 19.31 15.70
N PRO A 4 -4.02 18.54 16.05
CA PRO A 4 -4.09 17.86 17.33
C PRO A 4 -3.07 16.72 17.40
N SER A 5 -2.73 16.28 18.62
CA SER A 5 -1.85 15.13 18.81
C SER A 5 -2.44 13.87 18.18
N PHE A 6 -1.65 13.20 17.33
CA PHE A 6 -2.03 11.93 16.71
C PHE A 6 -2.22 10.83 17.76
N ASN A 7 -1.34 10.76 18.76
CA ASN A 7 -1.45 9.78 19.83
C ASN A 7 -2.70 10.00 20.69
N ALA A 8 -3.23 11.23 20.75
CA ALA A 8 -4.52 11.49 21.39
C ALA A 8 -5.68 10.83 20.66
N LEU A 9 -5.63 10.71 19.31
CA LEU A 9 -6.64 9.99 18.54
C LEU A 9 -6.63 8.49 18.87
N ILE A 10 -5.45 7.89 19.01
CA ILE A 10 -5.30 6.47 19.40
C ILE A 10 -5.82 6.26 20.82
N GLN A 11 -5.42 7.12 21.78
CA GLN A 11 -5.88 7.04 23.16
C GLN A 11 -7.41 7.15 23.23
N LYS A 12 -7.97 8.14 22.55
CA LYS A 12 -9.43 8.37 22.51
C LYS A 12 -10.16 7.16 21.94
N SER A 13 -9.70 6.59 20.83
CA SER A 13 -10.32 5.42 20.23
C SER A 13 -10.36 4.24 21.21
N ILE A 14 -9.24 3.94 21.87
CA ILE A 14 -9.17 2.86 22.86
C ILE A 14 -10.14 3.08 24.02
N VAL A 15 -10.21 4.30 24.54
CA VAL A 15 -11.09 4.63 25.68
C VAL A 15 -12.57 4.58 25.30
N ASP A 16 -12.91 5.09 24.12
CA ASP A 16 -14.30 5.17 23.66
C ASP A 16 -14.86 3.80 23.26
N HIS A 17 -14.01 2.92 22.69
CA HIS A 17 -14.42 1.61 22.18
C HIS A 17 -13.99 0.43 23.07
N TRP A 18 -13.73 0.68 24.35
CA TRP A 18 -13.09 -0.20 25.34
C TRP A 18 -13.49 -1.67 25.28
N ASP A 19 -14.81 -1.95 25.20
CA ASP A 19 -15.38 -3.30 25.24
C ASP A 19 -15.72 -3.85 23.83
N MET A 20 -15.30 -3.15 22.77
CA MET A 20 -15.55 -3.57 21.38
C MET A 20 -14.42 -4.45 20.87
N ASP A 21 -14.72 -5.34 19.93
CA ASP A 21 -13.72 -6.11 19.19
C ASP A 21 -12.87 -5.16 18.34
N ALA A 22 -11.54 -5.32 18.40
CA ALA A 22 -10.58 -4.44 17.73
C ALA A 22 -9.79 -5.15 16.64
N LEU A 23 -9.05 -6.18 17.00
CA LEU A 23 -8.07 -6.83 16.13
C LEU A 23 -8.25 -8.34 16.16
N THR A 24 -8.37 -8.96 14.99
CA THR A 24 -8.50 -10.41 14.85
C THR A 24 -7.53 -10.95 13.82
N ASP A 25 -6.72 -11.92 14.19
CA ASP A 25 -6.03 -12.75 13.23
C ASP A 25 -7.04 -13.68 12.57
N TYR A 26 -7.21 -13.60 11.25
CA TYR A 26 -8.26 -14.34 10.54
C TYR A 26 -8.22 -15.83 10.84
N LYS A 27 -9.35 -16.38 11.34
CA LYS A 27 -9.49 -17.72 11.91
C LYS A 27 -8.70 -17.94 13.21
N GLY A 28 -8.26 -16.89 13.89
CA GLY A 28 -7.55 -16.92 15.16
C GLY A 28 -8.28 -16.18 16.28
N ALA A 29 -7.50 -15.70 17.25
CA ALA A 29 -8.04 -14.99 18.41
C ALA A 29 -8.40 -13.53 18.09
N THR A 30 -9.39 -13.01 18.80
CA THR A 30 -9.79 -11.60 18.77
C THR A 30 -9.28 -10.88 20.01
N LEU A 31 -8.74 -9.69 19.84
CA LEU A 31 -8.43 -8.74 20.89
C LEU A 31 -9.48 -7.65 20.89
N GLN A 32 -10.05 -7.36 22.05
CA GLN A 32 -10.86 -6.16 22.24
C GLN A 32 -9.96 -4.93 22.47
N TYR A 33 -10.51 -3.71 22.34
CA TYR A 33 -9.74 -2.48 22.55
C TYR A 33 -9.06 -2.46 23.93
N HIS A 34 -9.70 -2.96 24.98
CA HIS A 34 -9.07 -3.08 26.30
C HIS A 34 -7.92 -4.10 26.36
N ASP A 35 -7.96 -5.16 25.55
CA ASP A 35 -6.85 -6.11 25.46
C ASP A 35 -5.65 -5.47 24.73
N VAL A 36 -5.94 -4.69 23.67
CA VAL A 36 -4.91 -3.90 22.98
C VAL A 36 -4.27 -2.92 23.97
N ALA A 37 -5.07 -2.16 24.74
CA ALA A 37 -4.56 -1.24 25.75
C ALA A 37 -3.67 -1.93 26.79
N ARG A 38 -4.09 -3.10 27.30
CA ARG A 38 -3.31 -3.88 28.26
C ARG A 38 -1.99 -4.37 27.68
N LYS A 39 -2.00 -4.82 26.43
CA LYS A 39 -0.77 -5.27 25.75
C LYS A 39 0.18 -4.11 25.48
N ILE A 40 -0.34 -2.95 25.04
CA ILE A 40 0.44 -1.72 24.88
C ILE A 40 1.11 -1.34 26.20
N GLU A 41 0.36 -1.31 27.29
CA GLU A 41 0.89 -0.97 28.61
C GLU A 41 1.98 -1.95 29.07
N LYS A 42 1.83 -3.25 28.82
CA LYS A 42 2.89 -4.22 29.10
C LYS A 42 4.16 -3.95 28.28
N LEU A 43 4.01 -3.60 27.00
CA LEU A 43 5.16 -3.23 26.18
C LEU A 43 5.80 -1.92 26.66
N HIS A 44 5.02 -0.94 27.09
CA HIS A 44 5.56 0.29 27.71
C HIS A 44 6.37 -0.01 28.97
N ILE A 45 5.88 -0.86 29.86
CA ILE A 45 6.63 -1.31 31.06
C ILE A 45 7.92 -2.03 30.65
N MET A 46 7.88 -2.86 29.62
CA MET A 46 9.08 -3.55 29.11
C MET A 46 10.08 -2.54 28.53
N PHE A 47 9.63 -1.57 27.73
CA PHE A 47 10.49 -0.52 27.15
C PHE A 47 11.15 0.32 28.24
N GLU A 48 10.38 0.82 29.20
CA GLU A 48 10.85 1.62 30.32
C GLU A 48 11.95 0.89 31.11
N ASN A 49 11.70 -0.37 31.46
CA ASN A 49 12.63 -1.16 32.28
C ASN A 49 13.82 -1.73 31.48
N SER A 50 13.73 -1.80 30.16
CA SER A 50 14.87 -2.16 29.30
C SER A 50 15.77 -0.97 28.96
N GLY A 51 15.37 0.27 29.32
CA GLY A 51 16.13 1.47 29.08
C GLY A 51 15.88 2.10 27.69
N VAL A 52 14.76 1.74 27.04
CA VAL A 52 14.27 2.47 25.86
C VAL A 52 13.79 3.84 26.30
N VAL A 53 14.18 4.88 25.57
CA VAL A 53 13.76 6.26 25.83
C VAL A 53 13.02 6.84 24.61
N LYS A 54 12.35 7.96 24.82
CA LYS A 54 11.72 8.73 23.73
C LYS A 54 12.73 8.98 22.60
N GLY A 55 12.31 8.74 21.36
CA GLY A 55 13.13 8.94 20.16
C GLY A 55 14.04 7.76 19.80
N ASP A 56 14.14 6.73 20.66
CA ASP A 56 14.78 5.48 20.27
C ASP A 56 13.99 4.82 19.14
N LYS A 57 14.68 4.13 18.23
CA LYS A 57 14.06 3.45 17.11
C LYS A 57 13.79 1.99 17.44
N ILE A 58 12.58 1.55 17.13
CA ILE A 58 12.14 0.16 17.30
C ILE A 58 11.71 -0.36 15.93
N ALA A 59 12.42 -1.36 15.43
CA ALA A 59 12.13 -2.00 14.15
C ALA A 59 11.07 -3.11 14.32
N LEU A 60 10.20 -3.25 13.31
CA LEU A 60 9.16 -4.26 13.26
C LEU A 60 9.18 -4.93 11.88
N CYS A 61 9.42 -6.23 11.83
CA CYS A 61 9.48 -7.00 10.60
C CYS A 61 8.69 -8.31 10.74
N GLY A 62 7.52 -8.37 10.13
CA GLY A 62 6.64 -9.53 10.20
C GLY A 62 5.42 -9.39 9.32
N ARG A 63 4.67 -10.48 9.17
CA ARG A 63 3.37 -10.47 8.52
C ARG A 63 2.34 -9.69 9.34
N ASN A 64 1.27 -9.24 8.68
CA ASN A 64 0.15 -8.63 9.35
C ASN A 64 -0.39 -9.54 10.45
N SER A 65 -0.53 -8.99 11.65
CA SER A 65 -1.14 -9.68 12.79
C SER A 65 -1.57 -8.67 13.87
N ALA A 66 -2.48 -9.09 14.72
CA ALA A 66 -2.92 -8.29 15.87
C ALA A 66 -1.75 -7.89 16.78
N ASN A 67 -0.82 -8.80 17.02
CA ASN A 67 0.36 -8.50 17.85
C ASN A 67 1.36 -7.55 17.15
N TRP A 68 1.49 -7.62 15.82
CA TRP A 68 2.28 -6.64 15.08
C TRP A 68 1.68 -5.23 15.26
N ALA A 69 0.35 -5.11 15.10
CA ALA A 69 -0.38 -3.85 15.30
C ALA A 69 -0.20 -3.30 16.71
N VAL A 70 -0.31 -4.15 17.73
CA VAL A 70 -0.06 -3.76 19.13
C VAL A 70 1.37 -3.26 19.33
N ALA A 71 2.39 -3.95 18.80
CA ALA A 71 3.78 -3.54 18.93
C ALA A 71 4.05 -2.18 18.24
N PHE A 72 3.44 -1.95 17.07
CA PHE A 72 3.52 -0.67 16.36
C PHE A 72 2.86 0.47 17.17
N LEU A 73 1.63 0.26 17.64
CA LEU A 73 0.93 1.25 18.47
C LEU A 73 1.69 1.52 19.78
N ALA A 74 2.22 0.49 20.42
CA ALA A 74 3.02 0.64 21.63
C ALA A 74 4.27 1.49 21.38
N THR A 75 4.92 1.31 20.22
CA THR A 75 6.09 2.11 19.86
C THR A 75 5.74 3.59 19.72
N LEU A 76 4.70 3.93 18.95
CA LEU A 76 4.27 5.32 18.76
C LEU A 76 3.79 5.96 20.07
N THR A 77 2.96 5.25 20.82
CA THR A 77 2.34 5.76 22.04
C THR A 77 3.28 5.79 23.26
N TYR A 78 4.48 5.22 23.13
CA TYR A 78 5.60 5.39 24.05
C TYR A 78 6.44 6.65 23.72
N GLY A 79 6.33 7.16 22.50
CA GLY A 79 7.17 8.23 21.96
C GLY A 79 8.48 7.71 21.36
N ALA A 80 8.59 6.41 21.11
CA ALA A 80 9.67 5.83 20.32
C ALA A 80 9.33 5.94 18.82
N ILE A 81 10.33 5.82 17.97
CA ILE A 81 10.20 5.94 16.51
C ILE A 81 10.04 4.54 15.92
N ALA A 82 8.94 4.30 15.23
CA ALA A 82 8.71 3.01 14.58
C ALA A 82 9.52 2.89 13.28
N VAL A 83 10.11 1.71 13.04
CA VAL A 83 10.78 1.37 11.78
C VAL A 83 10.11 0.12 11.20
N PRO A 84 8.96 0.26 10.53
CA PRO A 84 8.29 -0.87 9.90
C PRO A 84 9.07 -1.34 8.69
N ILE A 85 9.36 -2.65 8.64
CA ILE A 85 10.14 -3.31 7.59
C ILE A 85 9.26 -4.36 6.92
N LEU A 86 9.20 -4.35 5.59
CA LEU A 86 8.51 -5.38 4.82
C LEU A 86 9.17 -6.74 5.05
N HIS A 87 8.38 -7.74 5.44
CA HIS A 87 8.87 -9.11 5.68
C HIS A 87 9.33 -9.83 4.40
N GLU A 88 9.02 -9.26 3.22
CA GLU A 88 9.45 -9.75 1.91
C GLU A 88 10.83 -9.23 1.50
N PHE A 89 11.45 -8.33 2.28
CA PHE A 89 12.84 -7.96 2.07
C PHE A 89 13.78 -9.16 2.32
N MET A 90 14.86 -9.21 1.54
CA MET A 90 15.91 -10.21 1.77
C MET A 90 16.57 -9.98 3.14
N PRO A 91 17.08 -11.03 3.81
CA PRO A 91 17.68 -10.91 5.13
C PRO A 91 18.74 -9.81 5.24
N ASP A 92 19.63 -9.70 4.26
CA ASP A 92 20.68 -8.66 4.26
C ASP A 92 20.09 -7.24 4.15
N GLN A 93 18.95 -7.08 3.45
CA GLN A 93 18.26 -5.78 3.40
C GLN A 93 17.66 -5.44 4.78
N ILE A 94 17.10 -6.44 5.47
CA ILE A 94 16.57 -6.24 6.83
C ILE A 94 17.69 -5.83 7.78
N HIS A 95 18.84 -6.54 7.77
CA HIS A 95 20.01 -6.20 8.57
C HIS A 95 20.49 -4.77 8.30
N ASN A 96 20.60 -4.41 7.03
CA ASN A 96 21.03 -3.07 6.62
C ASN A 96 20.04 -1.98 7.10
N ILE A 97 18.74 -2.21 7.03
CA ILE A 97 17.73 -1.26 7.50
C ILE A 97 17.81 -1.09 9.02
N VAL A 98 17.92 -2.18 9.77
CA VAL A 98 18.06 -2.16 11.23
C VAL A 98 19.30 -1.35 11.63
N ASN A 99 20.46 -1.61 11.00
CA ASN A 99 21.69 -0.88 11.27
C ASN A 99 21.61 0.59 10.84
N HIS A 100 21.11 0.87 9.63
CA HIS A 100 21.00 2.23 9.12
C HIS A 100 20.06 3.09 9.95
N SER A 101 18.96 2.50 10.45
CA SER A 101 17.99 3.22 11.29
C SER A 101 18.46 3.43 12.74
N ASP A 102 19.56 2.83 13.16
CA ASP A 102 20.01 2.76 14.56
C ASP A 102 18.93 2.16 15.48
N ALA A 103 18.22 1.12 15.00
CA ALA A 103 17.19 0.49 15.78
C ALA A 103 17.75 -0.20 17.02
N LYS A 104 17.16 0.08 18.18
CA LYS A 104 17.57 -0.46 19.47
C LYS A 104 16.99 -1.85 19.72
N LEU A 105 15.74 -2.05 19.30
CA LEU A 105 15.02 -3.31 19.37
C LEU A 105 14.46 -3.69 18.00
N LEU A 106 14.35 -5.00 17.75
CA LEU A 106 13.73 -5.56 16.56
C LEU A 106 12.64 -6.56 16.95
N PHE A 107 11.39 -6.26 16.58
CA PHE A 107 10.30 -7.23 16.63
C PHE A 107 10.26 -8.05 15.34
N VAL A 108 10.26 -9.39 15.44
CA VAL A 108 10.27 -10.30 14.29
C VAL A 108 9.06 -11.24 14.29
N GLY A 109 8.44 -11.40 13.13
CA GLY A 109 7.42 -12.42 12.89
C GLY A 109 8.03 -13.81 12.63
N ASP A 110 7.17 -14.82 12.56
CA ASP A 110 7.50 -16.24 12.39
C ASP A 110 8.47 -16.53 11.23
N VAL A 111 8.18 -15.98 10.05
CA VAL A 111 9.00 -16.18 8.83
C VAL A 111 10.34 -15.50 8.94
N VAL A 112 10.39 -14.32 9.55
CA VAL A 112 11.60 -13.48 9.63
C VAL A 112 12.54 -13.97 10.73
N ALA A 113 12.00 -14.47 11.84
CA ALA A 113 12.78 -14.89 13.01
C ALA A 113 13.85 -15.96 12.68
N THR A 114 13.59 -16.82 11.69
CA THR A 114 14.53 -17.87 11.25
C THR A 114 15.53 -17.41 10.19
N GLN A 115 15.37 -16.19 9.66
CA GLN A 115 16.16 -15.67 8.54
C GLN A 115 17.15 -14.59 8.97
N VAL A 116 16.86 -13.87 10.07
CA VAL A 116 17.72 -12.78 10.54
C VAL A 116 18.90 -13.32 11.35
N ASP A 117 20.07 -12.76 11.09
CA ASP A 117 21.31 -13.05 11.80
C ASP A 117 21.66 -11.87 12.72
N ALA A 118 21.50 -12.09 14.02
CA ALA A 118 21.78 -11.05 15.03
C ALA A 118 23.25 -10.58 15.02
N THR A 119 24.20 -11.39 14.55
CA THR A 119 25.62 -11.00 14.48
C THR A 119 25.88 -9.90 13.46
N LYS A 120 25.00 -9.77 12.44
CA LYS A 120 25.04 -8.72 11.42
C LYS A 120 24.40 -7.39 11.88
N MET A 121 23.85 -7.36 13.11
CA MET A 121 23.22 -6.17 13.71
C MET A 121 23.88 -5.91 15.09
N PRO A 122 25.13 -5.40 15.11
CA PRO A 122 25.94 -5.35 16.34
C PRO A 122 25.37 -4.41 17.42
N ASP A 123 24.73 -3.32 17.02
CA ASP A 123 24.22 -2.29 17.94
C ASP A 123 22.81 -2.59 18.47
N LEU A 124 22.16 -3.64 17.95
CA LEU A 124 20.85 -4.06 18.38
C LEU A 124 20.88 -4.68 19.78
N GLU A 125 20.09 -4.18 20.72
CA GLU A 125 20.08 -4.68 22.11
C GLU A 125 19.24 -5.95 22.26
N GLY A 126 18.24 -6.18 21.40
CA GLY A 126 17.42 -7.37 21.46
C GLY A 126 16.51 -7.61 20.28
N ILE A 127 16.15 -8.89 20.11
CA ILE A 127 15.16 -9.37 19.13
C ILE A 127 14.00 -9.99 19.90
N ILE A 128 12.78 -9.53 19.60
CA ILE A 128 11.54 -9.92 20.28
C ILE A 128 10.63 -10.60 19.27
N TYR A 129 10.07 -11.75 19.64
CA TYR A 129 9.18 -12.53 18.78
C TYR A 129 7.75 -11.99 18.86
N ILE A 130 7.20 -11.54 17.76
CA ILE A 130 5.88 -10.87 17.69
C ILE A 130 4.73 -11.73 18.25
N PRO A 131 4.65 -13.07 17.97
CA PRO A 131 3.50 -13.85 18.40
C PRO A 131 3.23 -13.87 19.91
N ASP A 132 4.25 -13.78 20.74
CA ASP A 132 4.12 -13.85 22.21
C ASP A 132 5.00 -12.86 22.98
N TYR A 133 5.75 -12.03 22.26
CA TYR A 133 6.74 -11.08 22.79
C TYR A 133 7.85 -11.74 23.62
N SER A 134 8.17 -13.00 23.37
CA SER A 134 9.35 -13.67 23.94
C SER A 134 10.64 -13.11 23.35
N LEU A 135 11.75 -13.22 24.09
CA LEU A 135 13.05 -12.82 23.61
C LEU A 135 13.65 -13.92 22.73
N VAL A 136 13.99 -13.58 21.48
CA VAL A 136 14.83 -14.41 20.61
C VAL A 136 16.30 -14.17 20.92
N VAL A 137 16.66 -12.90 21.12
CA VAL A 137 18.00 -12.46 21.52
C VAL A 137 17.86 -11.37 22.55
N SER A 138 18.68 -11.41 23.60
CA SER A 138 18.86 -10.32 24.54
C SER A 138 20.35 -10.10 24.78
N ARG A 139 20.80 -8.87 24.67
CA ARG A 139 22.18 -8.46 24.89
C ARG A 139 22.37 -7.58 26.11
N THR A 140 21.28 -7.30 26.82
CA THR A 140 21.32 -6.50 28.05
C THR A 140 20.57 -7.20 29.17
N ASP A 141 21.14 -7.15 30.39
CA ASP A 141 20.47 -7.71 31.57
C ASP A 141 19.14 -6.98 31.85
N LYS A 142 19.07 -5.69 31.51
CA LYS A 142 17.86 -4.90 31.66
C LYS A 142 16.70 -5.42 30.81
N LEU A 143 16.95 -5.74 29.54
CA LEU A 143 15.93 -6.28 28.64
C LEU A 143 15.48 -7.68 29.10
N THR A 144 16.43 -8.53 29.49
CA THR A 144 16.13 -9.87 30.03
C THR A 144 15.24 -9.74 31.26
N TYR A 145 15.66 -8.94 32.25
CA TYR A 145 14.89 -8.68 33.47
C TYR A 145 13.50 -8.13 33.19
N ALA A 146 13.41 -7.11 32.32
CA ALA A 146 12.14 -6.47 31.95
C ALA A 146 11.15 -7.48 31.35
N ARG A 147 11.64 -8.42 30.54
CA ARG A 147 10.77 -9.45 29.94
C ARG A 147 10.36 -10.53 30.93
N GLU A 148 11.30 -11.04 31.73
CA GLU A 148 11.05 -12.11 32.69
C GLU A 148 10.07 -11.67 33.80
N HIS A 149 10.19 -10.43 34.28
CA HIS A 149 9.36 -9.89 35.36
C HIS A 149 8.19 -9.04 34.87
N LEU A 150 7.88 -9.07 33.58
CA LEU A 150 6.87 -8.19 32.97
C LEU A 150 5.49 -8.31 33.65
N ASN A 151 5.03 -9.53 33.91
CA ASN A 151 3.74 -9.74 34.55
C ASN A 151 3.72 -9.30 36.03
N GLU A 152 4.84 -9.48 36.72
CA GLU A 152 5.01 -9.02 38.09
C GLU A 152 4.97 -7.50 38.16
N MET A 153 5.76 -6.80 37.33
CA MET A 153 5.77 -5.34 37.25
C MET A 153 4.42 -4.77 36.86
N PHE A 154 3.72 -5.40 35.93
CA PHE A 154 2.36 -5.02 35.56
C PHE A 154 1.39 -5.18 36.74
N GLY A 155 1.48 -6.29 37.51
CA GLY A 155 0.67 -6.54 38.70
C GLY A 155 0.96 -5.55 39.83
N ILE A 156 2.21 -5.15 40.02
CA ILE A 156 2.60 -4.12 40.99
C ILE A 156 2.01 -2.76 40.58
N LYS A 157 2.12 -2.39 39.30
CA LYS A 157 1.58 -1.10 38.79
C LYS A 157 0.05 -1.06 38.83
N TYR A 158 -0.61 -2.20 38.60
CA TYR A 158 -2.07 -2.35 38.58
C TYR A 158 -2.56 -3.48 39.47
N PRO A 159 -2.53 -3.31 40.81
CA PRO A 159 -2.75 -4.41 41.76
C PRO A 159 -4.20 -4.91 41.81
N LYS A 160 -5.17 -4.14 41.32
CA LYS A 160 -6.55 -4.59 41.24
C LYS A 160 -6.96 -4.92 39.81
N TYR A 161 -7.10 -3.90 38.98
CA TYR A 161 -7.53 -4.04 37.58
C TYR A 161 -6.93 -2.93 36.74
N PHE A 162 -6.51 -3.26 35.51
CA PHE A 162 -6.22 -2.27 34.49
C PHE A 162 -7.55 -1.80 33.86
N ARG A 163 -7.77 -0.49 33.83
CA ARG A 163 -9.02 0.14 33.39
C ARG A 163 -8.72 1.27 32.40
N LYS A 164 -9.75 1.72 31.67
CA LYS A 164 -9.63 2.80 30.67
C LYS A 164 -9.06 4.12 31.19
N ASN A 165 -9.27 4.45 32.47
CA ASN A 165 -8.69 5.65 33.09
C ASN A 165 -7.18 5.51 33.42
N HIS A 166 -6.59 4.35 33.22
CA HIS A 166 -5.14 4.14 33.32
C HIS A 166 -4.42 4.33 31.97
N VAL A 167 -5.19 4.43 30.87
CA VAL A 167 -4.62 4.68 29.55
C VAL A 167 -4.09 6.10 29.50
N ASN A 168 -2.77 6.24 29.43
CA ASN A 168 -2.09 7.52 29.39
C ASN A 168 -0.86 7.40 28.50
N TYR A 169 -0.99 7.89 27.28
CA TYR A 169 0.02 7.74 26.25
C TYR A 169 0.86 9.00 26.10
N TYR A 170 2.04 8.84 25.51
CA TYR A 170 2.84 9.97 25.10
C TYR A 170 2.06 10.84 24.10
N MET A 171 2.04 12.14 24.35
CA MET A 171 1.47 13.14 23.46
C MET A 171 2.62 13.95 22.85
N GLU A 172 2.76 13.89 21.54
CA GLU A 172 3.74 14.71 20.83
C GLU A 172 3.45 16.20 21.06
N GLN A 173 4.50 16.94 21.34
CA GLN A 173 4.43 18.38 21.63
C GLN A 173 4.49 19.24 20.36
N ASN A 174 5.08 18.69 19.31
CA ASN A 174 5.20 19.31 18.00
C ASN A 174 4.73 18.33 16.94
N PRO A 175 3.82 18.73 16.02
CA PRO A 175 3.36 17.89 14.93
C PRO A 175 4.47 17.39 13.99
N ASP A 176 5.61 18.10 13.93
CA ASP A 176 6.80 17.71 13.17
C ASP A 176 7.70 16.70 13.88
N GLU A 177 7.37 16.26 15.11
CA GLU A 177 8.11 15.16 15.72
C GLU A 177 8.07 13.91 14.83
N LEU A 178 9.23 13.26 14.73
CA LEU A 178 9.37 12.04 13.92
C LEU A 178 8.62 10.88 14.58
N ALA A 179 7.62 10.35 13.89
CA ALA A 179 6.84 9.21 14.33
C ALA A 179 7.42 7.88 13.85
N MET A 180 7.89 7.85 12.60
CA MET A 180 8.40 6.63 12.02
C MET A 180 9.36 6.88 10.85
N ILE A 181 10.19 5.87 10.54
CA ILE A 181 11.03 5.83 9.34
C ILE A 181 10.57 4.65 8.49
N ASN A 182 9.96 4.93 7.34
CA ASN A 182 9.50 3.90 6.42
C ASN A 182 10.46 3.75 5.24
N TYR A 183 11.00 2.54 5.04
CA TYR A 183 11.99 2.31 3.99
C TYR A 183 11.33 1.97 2.65
N THR A 184 11.75 2.69 1.61
CA THR A 184 11.32 2.41 0.24
C THR A 184 12.30 1.49 -0.45
N SER A 185 11.79 0.58 -1.30
CA SER A 185 12.64 -0.20 -2.20
C SER A 185 13.17 0.75 -3.30
N GLY A 186 14.36 1.30 -3.10
CA GLY A 186 15.01 2.15 -4.10
C GLY A 186 15.29 1.38 -5.41
N THR A 187 15.06 2.03 -6.55
CA THR A 187 15.42 1.50 -7.87
C THR A 187 16.96 1.37 -8.05
N THR A 188 17.73 1.97 -7.16
CA THR A 188 19.22 1.99 -7.19
C THR A 188 19.86 0.97 -6.25
N GLY A 189 19.08 0.04 -5.66
CA GLY A 189 19.61 -1.02 -4.78
C GLY A 189 19.68 -0.65 -3.30
N PHE A 190 19.69 0.63 -2.92
CA PHE A 190 19.65 1.07 -1.53
C PHE A 190 18.28 1.64 -1.16
N SER A 191 17.68 1.10 -0.11
CA SER A 191 16.42 1.61 0.43
C SER A 191 16.63 2.98 1.09
N LYS A 192 15.77 3.96 0.78
CA LYS A 192 15.77 5.25 1.45
C LYS A 192 14.80 5.23 2.63
N GLY A 193 15.23 5.69 3.79
CA GLY A 193 14.38 5.84 4.98
C GLY A 193 13.59 7.14 4.94
N VAL A 194 12.30 7.06 4.65
CA VAL A 194 11.38 8.20 4.62
C VAL A 194 11.02 8.58 6.05
N MET A 195 11.35 9.79 6.48
CA MET A 195 11.03 10.33 7.81
C MET A 195 9.61 10.87 7.85
N VAL A 196 8.70 10.11 8.46
CA VAL A 196 7.27 10.44 8.56
C VAL A 196 6.98 11.08 9.92
N PRO A 197 6.59 12.37 9.98
CA PRO A 197 6.20 13.05 11.22
C PRO A 197 4.78 12.69 11.65
N TYR A 198 4.44 12.94 12.91
CA TYR A 198 3.08 12.72 13.42
C TYR A 198 2.01 13.48 12.65
N ARG A 199 2.30 14.72 12.16
CA ARG A 199 1.34 15.47 11.32
C ARG A 199 0.95 14.75 10.03
N ALA A 200 1.87 13.95 9.48
CA ALA A 200 1.58 13.22 8.26
C ALA A 200 0.67 12.01 8.51
N LEU A 201 0.82 11.34 9.64
CA LEU A 201 -0.12 10.30 10.09
C LEU A 201 -1.49 10.91 10.40
N TRP A 202 -1.51 12.05 11.10
CA TRP A 202 -2.76 12.78 11.38
C TRP A 202 -3.45 13.21 10.09
N GLY A 203 -2.74 13.81 9.13
CA GLY A 203 -3.33 14.31 7.89
C GLY A 203 -4.00 13.21 7.05
N ASN A 204 -3.42 12.01 7.04
CA ASN A 204 -4.03 10.84 6.38
C ASN A 204 -5.25 10.33 7.16
N ALA A 205 -5.21 10.30 8.50
CA ALA A 205 -6.33 9.88 9.32
C ALA A 205 -7.51 10.88 9.23
N ASP A 206 -7.23 12.19 9.26
CA ASP A 206 -8.23 13.25 9.14
C ASP A 206 -8.86 13.28 7.73
N PHE A 207 -8.05 13.09 6.68
CA PHE A 207 -8.55 12.88 5.34
C PHE A 207 -9.54 11.70 5.28
N ALA A 208 -9.16 10.53 5.81
CA ALA A 208 -10.01 9.35 5.79
C ALA A 208 -11.29 9.53 6.64
N GLU A 209 -11.21 10.20 7.81
CA GLU A 209 -12.39 10.55 8.61
C GLU A 209 -13.33 11.49 7.84
N ASN A 210 -12.80 12.46 7.11
CA ASN A 210 -13.61 13.39 6.31
C ASN A 210 -14.36 12.68 5.18
N VAL A 211 -13.70 11.74 4.48
CA VAL A 211 -14.25 11.02 3.33
C VAL A 211 -15.13 9.85 3.76
N LEU A 212 -14.65 9.01 4.66
CA LEU A 212 -15.27 7.73 5.03
C LEU A 212 -15.98 7.77 6.40
N GLY A 213 -15.68 8.74 7.25
CA GLY A 213 -16.13 8.75 8.64
C GLY A 213 -17.63 8.76 8.87
N LYS A 214 -18.41 9.25 7.88
CA LYS A 214 -19.90 9.17 7.90
C LYS A 214 -20.43 7.87 7.30
N LYS A 215 -19.59 7.08 6.64
CA LYS A 215 -19.93 5.85 5.90
C LYS A 215 -19.55 4.61 6.68
N ILE A 216 -18.47 4.70 7.47
CA ILE A 216 -17.94 3.65 8.32
C ILE A 216 -18.23 4.02 9.76
N LYS A 217 -18.70 3.04 10.55
CA LYS A 217 -19.09 3.23 11.95
C LYS A 217 -18.20 2.39 12.87
N PRO A 218 -18.07 2.78 14.15
CA PRO A 218 -17.47 1.92 15.15
C PRO A 218 -18.13 0.52 15.16
N GLY A 219 -17.32 -0.54 15.20
CA GLY A 219 -17.76 -1.92 15.12
C GLY A 219 -17.89 -2.48 13.71
N ASP A 220 -17.83 -1.66 12.66
CA ASP A 220 -17.79 -2.17 11.29
C ASP A 220 -16.54 -3.01 11.07
N SER A 221 -16.68 -4.08 10.30
CA SER A 221 -15.57 -4.98 9.97
C SER A 221 -14.80 -4.49 8.77
N VAL A 222 -13.47 -4.58 8.84
CA VAL A 222 -12.55 -4.30 7.73
C VAL A 222 -11.51 -5.41 7.63
N ILE A 223 -10.89 -5.57 6.45
CA ILE A 223 -9.88 -6.62 6.22
C ILE A 223 -8.58 -5.95 5.81
N SER A 224 -7.50 -6.30 6.48
CA SER A 224 -6.14 -5.92 6.12
C SER A 224 -5.51 -7.02 5.26
N ILE A 225 -5.35 -6.74 3.97
CA ILE A 225 -4.76 -7.63 2.96
C ILE A 225 -3.41 -7.13 2.45
N LEU A 226 -3.17 -5.82 2.53
CA LEU A 226 -1.91 -5.20 2.15
C LEU A 226 -0.90 -5.29 3.31
N PRO A 227 0.42 -5.35 3.02
CA PRO A 227 1.41 -5.35 4.09
C PRO A 227 1.28 -4.11 4.99
N MET A 228 1.15 -4.31 6.30
CA MET A 228 1.05 -3.20 7.26
C MET A 228 2.33 -2.35 7.34
N ALA A 229 3.49 -2.91 6.99
CA ALA A 229 4.73 -2.15 6.87
C ALA A 229 4.77 -1.24 5.63
N HIS A 230 3.79 -1.35 4.72
CA HIS A 230 3.63 -0.45 3.58
C HIS A 230 2.65 0.66 3.94
N MET A 231 3.00 1.93 3.64
CA MET A 231 2.21 3.11 4.05
C MET A 231 0.74 3.05 3.64
N TYR A 232 0.42 2.49 2.47
CA TYR A 232 -0.95 2.39 1.99
C TYR A 232 -1.81 1.46 2.86
N GLY A 233 -1.31 0.25 3.14
CA GLY A 233 -1.99 -0.68 4.06
C GLY A 233 -2.00 -0.15 5.50
N MET A 234 -0.90 0.45 5.95
CA MET A 234 -0.79 1.02 7.29
C MET A 234 -1.83 2.12 7.54
N ALA A 235 -1.95 3.09 6.63
CA ALA A 235 -2.83 4.23 6.81
C ALA A 235 -4.31 3.86 6.71
N PHE A 236 -4.69 3.01 5.73
CA PHE A 236 -6.07 2.81 5.30
C PHE A 236 -6.62 1.37 5.45
N GLU A 237 -5.86 0.45 6.05
CA GLU A 237 -6.36 -0.85 6.53
C GLU A 237 -6.08 -1.06 8.01
N PHE A 238 -5.43 -0.08 8.68
CA PHE A 238 -5.07 -0.21 10.07
C PHE A 238 -5.27 1.09 10.86
N ILE A 239 -4.50 2.16 10.60
CA ILE A 239 -4.49 3.36 11.46
C ILE A 239 -5.87 4.03 11.50
N PHE A 240 -6.44 4.35 10.34
CA PHE A 240 -7.74 5.01 10.28
C PHE A 240 -8.83 4.15 10.88
N GLU A 241 -8.91 2.88 10.50
CA GLU A 241 -9.92 1.94 10.99
C GLU A 241 -9.81 1.73 12.50
N PHE A 242 -8.60 1.66 13.04
CA PHE A 242 -8.39 1.55 14.48
C PHE A 242 -8.85 2.82 15.22
N ILE A 243 -8.51 4.01 14.70
CA ILE A 243 -8.96 5.30 15.24
C ILE A 243 -10.49 5.40 15.17
N LYS A 244 -11.10 4.89 14.10
CA LYS A 244 -12.55 4.88 13.88
C LYS A 244 -13.32 3.93 14.81
N GLY A 245 -12.65 2.99 15.45
CA GLY A 245 -13.31 1.99 16.29
C GLY A 245 -13.78 0.76 15.52
N CYS A 246 -13.22 0.48 14.36
CA CYS A 246 -13.54 -0.70 13.55
C CYS A 246 -12.97 -1.98 14.13
N HIS A 247 -13.53 -3.11 13.68
CA HIS A 247 -13.00 -4.45 13.91
C HIS A 247 -12.14 -4.88 12.72
N ILE A 248 -10.82 -4.94 12.90
CA ILE A 248 -9.85 -5.22 11.84
C ILE A 248 -9.48 -6.70 11.83
N PHE A 249 -9.60 -7.33 10.64
CA PHE A 249 -9.22 -8.72 10.41
C PHE A 249 -7.94 -8.78 9.58
N TYR A 250 -6.87 -9.38 10.14
CA TYR A 250 -5.60 -9.57 9.46
C TYR A 250 -5.53 -10.92 8.76
N LEU A 251 -5.21 -10.93 7.47
CA LEU A 251 -4.87 -12.16 6.75
C LEU A 251 -3.42 -12.53 7.05
N THR A 252 -3.21 -13.41 8.01
CA THR A 252 -1.89 -13.82 8.51
C THR A 252 -1.11 -14.73 7.56
N ARG A 253 -1.76 -15.24 6.49
CA ARG A 253 -1.15 -16.07 5.44
C ARG A 253 -1.05 -15.28 4.15
N ILE A 254 -0.16 -15.72 3.23
CA ILE A 254 -0.07 -15.13 1.89
C ILE A 254 -1.45 -15.19 1.23
N PRO A 255 -2.05 -14.04 0.90
CA PRO A 255 -3.41 -13.99 0.41
C PRO A 255 -3.49 -14.47 -1.03
N SER A 256 -3.93 -15.72 -1.25
CA SER A 256 -4.35 -16.14 -2.58
C SER A 256 -5.71 -15.52 -2.93
N PRO A 257 -6.04 -15.32 -4.22
CA PRO A 257 -7.35 -14.81 -4.63
C PRO A 257 -8.53 -15.60 -4.06
N ALA A 258 -8.37 -16.91 -3.84
CA ALA A 258 -9.39 -17.76 -3.24
C ALA A 258 -9.60 -17.46 -1.75
N ILE A 259 -8.50 -17.28 -1.00
CA ILE A 259 -8.54 -16.92 0.44
C ILE A 259 -9.13 -15.53 0.63
N ILE A 260 -8.73 -14.56 -0.20
CA ILE A 260 -9.28 -13.19 -0.17
C ILE A 260 -10.80 -13.23 -0.39
N ALA A 261 -11.25 -13.94 -1.42
CA ALA A 261 -12.67 -14.03 -1.73
C ALA A 261 -13.49 -14.76 -0.66
N GLU A 262 -12.92 -15.79 -0.02
CA GLU A 262 -13.53 -16.45 1.16
C GLU A 262 -13.68 -15.45 2.30
N ALA A 263 -12.60 -14.71 2.60
CA ALA A 263 -12.58 -13.73 3.68
C ALA A 263 -13.59 -12.59 3.42
N PHE A 264 -13.66 -12.05 2.21
CA PHE A 264 -14.67 -11.05 1.84
C PHE A 264 -16.10 -11.57 2.04
N GLY A 265 -16.37 -12.79 1.61
CA GLY A 265 -17.71 -13.41 1.75
C GLY A 265 -18.12 -13.64 3.22
N ARG A 266 -17.16 -13.91 4.12
CA ARG A 266 -17.42 -14.14 5.55
C ARG A 266 -17.48 -12.86 6.36
N ILE A 267 -16.55 -11.94 6.14
CA ILE A 267 -16.35 -10.73 6.96
C ILE A 267 -17.25 -9.60 6.46
N LYS A 268 -17.48 -9.52 5.14
CA LYS A 268 -18.29 -8.48 4.49
C LYS A 268 -17.82 -7.06 4.88
N PRO A 269 -16.58 -6.69 4.50
CA PRO A 269 -15.96 -5.46 4.96
C PRO A 269 -16.76 -4.22 4.56
N ALA A 270 -16.70 -3.18 5.40
CA ALA A 270 -17.39 -1.90 5.16
C ALA A 270 -16.70 -1.03 4.09
N VAL A 271 -15.39 -1.20 3.93
CA VAL A 271 -14.56 -0.61 2.86
C VAL A 271 -13.51 -1.62 2.44
N ILE A 272 -13.07 -1.54 1.20
CA ILE A 272 -12.02 -2.41 0.66
C ILE A 272 -10.90 -1.53 0.13
N ILE A 273 -9.70 -1.73 0.65
CA ILE A 273 -8.47 -1.13 0.18
C ILE A 273 -7.72 -2.21 -0.60
N ALA A 274 -7.32 -1.93 -1.83
CA ALA A 274 -6.70 -2.96 -2.65
C ALA A 274 -5.68 -2.38 -3.64
N VAL A 275 -4.80 -3.24 -4.12
CA VAL A 275 -3.95 -2.95 -5.29
C VAL A 275 -4.62 -3.47 -6.55
N PRO A 276 -4.35 -2.88 -7.73
CA PRO A 276 -4.94 -3.27 -9.02
C PRO A 276 -4.93 -4.77 -9.26
N LEU A 277 -3.79 -5.41 -9.08
CA LEU A 277 -3.59 -6.84 -9.33
C LEU A 277 -4.61 -7.74 -8.60
N VAL A 278 -5.01 -7.39 -7.38
CA VAL A 278 -6.00 -8.17 -6.60
C VAL A 278 -7.37 -8.08 -7.26
N ILE A 279 -7.79 -6.86 -7.63
CA ILE A 279 -9.09 -6.60 -8.27
C ILE A 279 -9.15 -7.26 -9.64
N GLU A 280 -8.12 -7.05 -10.46
CA GLU A 280 -8.01 -7.61 -11.81
C GLU A 280 -8.10 -9.14 -11.80
N LYS A 281 -7.35 -9.80 -10.91
CA LYS A 281 -7.42 -11.27 -10.77
C LYS A 281 -8.80 -11.77 -10.36
N ILE A 282 -9.49 -11.05 -9.46
CA ILE A 282 -10.85 -11.43 -9.05
C ILE A 282 -11.82 -11.25 -10.24
N ILE A 283 -11.75 -10.12 -10.94
CA ILE A 283 -12.62 -9.85 -12.08
C ILE A 283 -12.37 -10.85 -13.20
N ARG A 284 -11.12 -11.04 -13.61
CA ARG A 284 -10.75 -11.95 -14.71
C ARG A 284 -11.08 -13.41 -14.39
N LYS A 285 -10.79 -13.91 -13.16
CA LYS A 285 -11.00 -15.33 -12.80
C LYS A 285 -12.42 -15.66 -12.34
N LYS A 286 -13.19 -14.73 -11.75
CA LYS A 286 -14.51 -15.02 -11.17
C LYS A 286 -15.68 -14.37 -11.88
N VAL A 287 -15.46 -13.22 -12.52
CA VAL A 287 -16.52 -12.43 -13.13
C VAL A 287 -16.58 -12.66 -14.64
N PHE A 288 -15.49 -12.44 -15.35
CA PHE A 288 -15.43 -12.58 -16.80
C PHE A 288 -15.88 -13.95 -17.31
N PRO A 289 -15.48 -15.11 -16.75
CA PRO A 289 -15.96 -16.40 -17.24
C PRO A 289 -17.48 -16.61 -17.15
N LYS A 290 -18.13 -15.93 -16.18
CA LYS A 290 -19.59 -15.98 -16.02
C LYS A 290 -20.33 -15.05 -16.99
N ILE A 291 -19.65 -14.03 -17.49
CA ILE A 291 -20.20 -13.00 -18.38
C ILE A 291 -19.83 -13.25 -19.84
N GLN A 292 -18.75 -14.00 -20.10
CA GLN A 292 -18.19 -14.26 -21.44
C GLN A 292 -18.99 -15.25 -22.31
N ASN A 293 -20.21 -15.64 -21.95
CA ASN A 293 -21.13 -16.18 -22.94
C ASN A 293 -21.24 -15.16 -24.07
N ASN A 294 -20.98 -15.57 -25.33
CA ASN A 294 -20.99 -14.69 -26.53
C ASN A 294 -22.21 -13.74 -26.60
N ARG A 295 -23.35 -14.16 -26.06
CA ARG A 295 -24.56 -13.32 -25.93
C ARG A 295 -24.37 -12.15 -24.96
N MET A 296 -23.64 -12.32 -23.85
CA MET A 296 -23.46 -11.28 -22.84
C MET A 296 -22.39 -10.24 -23.27
N ARG A 297 -21.31 -10.72 -23.93
CA ARG A 297 -20.29 -9.85 -24.54
C ARG A 297 -20.91 -8.95 -25.62
N MET A 298 -21.78 -9.49 -26.43
CA MET A 298 -22.55 -8.75 -27.44
C MET A 298 -23.50 -7.72 -26.79
N LEU A 299 -24.13 -8.08 -25.66
CA LEU A 299 -24.98 -7.17 -24.86
C LEU A 299 -24.19 -6.03 -24.23
N LEU A 300 -22.96 -6.27 -23.73
CA LEU A 300 -22.12 -5.25 -23.10
C LEU A 300 -21.62 -4.18 -24.10
N HIS A 301 -21.51 -4.52 -25.38
CA HIS A 301 -21.11 -3.62 -26.46
C HIS A 301 -22.31 -2.94 -27.15
N MET A 302 -23.55 -3.28 -26.76
CA MET A 302 -24.73 -2.62 -27.31
C MET A 302 -24.98 -1.28 -26.61
N PRO A 303 -25.28 -0.19 -27.35
CA PRO A 303 -25.49 1.15 -26.77
C PRO A 303 -26.71 1.25 -25.84
N VAL A 304 -27.56 0.21 -25.78
CA VAL A 304 -28.75 0.15 -24.92
C VAL A 304 -28.78 -1.18 -24.17
N ILE A 305 -27.92 -1.33 -23.19
CA ILE A 305 -28.11 -2.39 -22.18
C ILE A 305 -29.17 -1.92 -21.21
N SER A 306 -30.20 -2.76 -20.95
CA SER A 306 -31.21 -2.41 -19.98
C SER A 306 -30.57 -2.16 -18.59
N LYS A 307 -30.97 -1.10 -17.90
CA LYS A 307 -30.51 -0.75 -16.54
C LYS A 307 -30.50 -1.97 -15.61
N LYS A 308 -31.54 -2.83 -15.72
CA LYS A 308 -31.67 -4.06 -14.92
C LYS A 308 -30.55 -5.09 -15.16
N VAL A 309 -30.01 -5.18 -16.38
CA VAL A 309 -28.89 -6.11 -16.67
C VAL A 309 -27.60 -5.59 -16.05
N LYS A 310 -27.34 -4.28 -16.14
CA LYS A 310 -26.18 -3.65 -15.48
C LYS A 310 -26.23 -3.81 -13.96
N GLU A 311 -27.38 -3.55 -13.35
CA GLU A 311 -27.62 -3.74 -11.91
C GLU A 311 -27.33 -5.19 -11.49
N LYS A 312 -27.85 -6.18 -12.23
CA LYS A 312 -27.59 -7.60 -11.94
C LYS A 312 -26.12 -7.98 -12.03
N ILE A 313 -25.39 -7.44 -13.00
CA ILE A 313 -23.94 -7.67 -13.14
C ILE A 313 -23.21 -6.98 -11.99
N CYS A 314 -23.55 -5.73 -11.68
CA CYS A 314 -22.99 -5.00 -10.56
C CYS A 314 -23.16 -5.74 -9.23
N ASP A 315 -24.34 -6.30 -8.98
CA ASP A 315 -24.63 -7.11 -7.80
C ASP A 315 -23.77 -8.39 -7.76
N GLN A 316 -23.57 -9.06 -8.88
CA GLN A 316 -22.71 -10.24 -8.97
C GLN A 316 -21.25 -9.91 -8.70
N VAL A 317 -20.77 -8.79 -9.26
CA VAL A 317 -19.42 -8.28 -8.98
C VAL A 317 -19.29 -7.91 -7.51
N SER A 318 -20.23 -7.11 -6.97
CA SER A 318 -20.23 -6.68 -5.57
C SER A 318 -20.25 -7.86 -4.60
N ASN A 319 -21.01 -8.91 -4.91
CA ASN A 319 -21.05 -10.13 -4.08
C ASN A 319 -19.71 -10.89 -4.07
N ALA A 320 -18.90 -10.80 -5.11
CA ALA A 320 -17.54 -11.37 -5.11
C ALA A 320 -16.62 -10.68 -4.09
N PHE A 321 -16.95 -9.45 -3.69
CA PHE A 321 -16.27 -8.64 -2.68
C PHE A 321 -17.04 -8.56 -1.34
N GLY A 322 -17.99 -9.47 -1.08
CA GLY A 322 -18.77 -9.51 0.16
C GLY A 322 -20.04 -8.66 0.17
N GLY A 323 -20.25 -7.77 -0.80
CA GLY A 323 -21.50 -7.03 -1.04
C GLY A 323 -21.81 -5.86 -0.10
N ASN A 324 -21.13 -5.73 1.03
CA ASN A 324 -21.46 -4.76 2.09
C ASN A 324 -20.65 -3.45 2.04
N PHE A 325 -19.59 -3.38 1.25
CA PHE A 325 -18.67 -2.23 1.23
C PHE A 325 -19.33 -0.95 0.70
N TYR A 326 -18.87 0.19 1.22
CA TYR A 326 -19.22 1.50 0.68
C TYR A 326 -18.58 1.68 -0.71
N GLU A 327 -17.26 1.48 -0.82
CA GLU A 327 -16.50 1.52 -2.06
C GLU A 327 -15.25 0.64 -1.99
N VAL A 328 -14.65 0.38 -3.15
CA VAL A 328 -13.33 -0.23 -3.30
C VAL A 328 -12.34 0.86 -3.71
N ILE A 329 -11.36 1.13 -2.86
CA ILE A 329 -10.29 2.10 -3.13
C ILE A 329 -9.09 1.34 -3.69
N ILE A 330 -8.68 1.68 -4.90
CA ILE A 330 -7.62 1.02 -5.64
C ILE A 330 -6.42 1.96 -5.69
N GLY A 331 -5.23 1.49 -5.34
CA GLY A 331 -4.04 2.34 -5.34
C GLY A 331 -2.73 1.55 -5.39
N GLY A 332 -1.62 2.28 -5.48
CA GLY A 332 -0.27 1.71 -5.43
C GLY A 332 0.32 1.30 -6.77
N ALA A 333 -0.46 1.21 -7.84
CA ALA A 333 -0.02 0.95 -9.22
C ALA A 333 -1.07 1.45 -10.22
N ALA A 334 -0.72 1.49 -11.51
CA ALA A 334 -1.68 1.76 -12.58
C ALA A 334 -2.79 0.68 -12.60
N PHE A 335 -4.01 1.11 -12.90
CA PHE A 335 -5.17 0.20 -12.97
C PHE A 335 -5.50 -0.12 -14.43
N ASN A 336 -5.67 -1.40 -14.75
CA ASN A 336 -5.91 -1.85 -16.10
C ASN A 336 -7.17 -1.24 -16.70
N GLN A 337 -7.05 -0.57 -17.84
CA GLN A 337 -8.13 0.20 -18.49
C GLN A 337 -9.33 -0.65 -18.91
N GLU A 338 -9.13 -1.90 -19.33
CA GLU A 338 -10.24 -2.82 -19.70
C GLU A 338 -11.08 -3.13 -18.46
N VAL A 339 -10.42 -3.48 -17.35
CA VAL A 339 -11.10 -3.80 -16.09
C VAL A 339 -11.78 -2.56 -15.53
N GLU A 340 -11.12 -1.40 -15.56
CA GLU A 340 -11.69 -0.13 -15.14
C GLU A 340 -12.93 0.23 -15.95
N SER A 341 -12.82 0.19 -17.27
CA SER A 341 -13.94 0.48 -18.19
C SER A 341 -15.13 -0.46 -17.95
N PHE A 342 -14.85 -1.74 -17.72
CA PHE A 342 -15.89 -2.71 -17.36
C PHE A 342 -16.57 -2.34 -16.05
N LEU A 343 -15.82 -2.12 -14.96
CA LEU A 343 -16.36 -1.76 -13.64
C LEU A 343 -17.19 -0.48 -13.70
N HIS A 344 -16.69 0.53 -14.41
CA HIS A 344 -17.42 1.76 -14.63
C HIS A 344 -18.73 1.54 -15.43
N SER A 345 -18.68 0.74 -16.49
CA SER A 345 -19.84 0.46 -17.37
C SER A 345 -21.00 -0.19 -16.63
N VAL A 346 -20.73 -1.00 -15.61
CA VAL A 346 -21.74 -1.70 -14.79
C VAL A 346 -22.13 -0.92 -13.53
N GLY A 347 -21.49 0.22 -13.26
CA GLY A 347 -21.77 1.07 -12.09
C GLY A 347 -21.23 0.49 -10.77
N PHE A 348 -20.12 -0.26 -10.82
CA PHE A 348 -19.44 -0.76 -9.62
C PHE A 348 -18.85 0.39 -8.81
N ARG A 349 -18.91 0.31 -7.49
CA ARG A 349 -18.46 1.36 -6.57
C ARG A 349 -16.96 1.26 -6.32
N TYR A 350 -16.16 1.92 -7.13
CA TYR A 350 -14.70 1.97 -7.01
C TYR A 350 -14.17 3.38 -7.24
N THR A 351 -12.98 3.60 -6.75
CA THR A 351 -12.16 4.78 -7.02
C THR A 351 -10.69 4.40 -7.12
N VAL A 352 -9.90 5.22 -7.78
CA VAL A 352 -8.45 5.08 -7.84
C VAL A 352 -7.81 6.24 -7.09
N GLY A 353 -6.98 5.93 -6.09
CA GLY A 353 -6.21 6.91 -5.35
C GLY A 353 -4.74 6.90 -5.74
N TYR A 354 -4.09 8.04 -5.55
CA TYR A 354 -2.66 8.23 -5.80
C TYR A 354 -1.94 8.68 -4.53
N GLY A 355 -0.76 8.10 -4.32
CA GLY A 355 0.06 8.44 -3.17
C GLY A 355 1.48 7.91 -3.26
N ALA A 356 2.32 8.37 -2.35
CA ALA A 356 3.71 7.97 -2.20
C ALA A 356 4.05 7.78 -0.74
N THR A 357 5.05 6.95 -0.42
CA THR A 357 5.54 6.78 0.95
C THR A 357 5.93 8.11 1.57
N GLU A 358 6.48 9.01 0.77
CA GLU A 358 6.88 10.37 1.11
C GLU A 358 5.71 11.29 1.48
N CYS A 359 4.46 10.84 1.27
CA CYS A 359 3.23 11.55 1.65
C CYS A 359 2.34 10.76 2.63
N ALA A 360 2.80 9.68 3.20
CA ALA A 360 2.25 8.90 4.30
C ALA A 360 0.82 8.29 4.16
N PRO A 361 0.21 7.90 3.01
CA PRO A 361 0.71 8.04 1.66
C PRO A 361 -0.06 9.03 0.77
N ILE A 362 -1.28 9.50 1.13
CA ILE A 362 -2.27 10.05 0.18
C ILE A 362 -1.87 11.41 -0.41
N ILE A 363 -2.00 11.52 -1.73
CA ILE A 363 -1.84 12.76 -2.50
C ILE A 363 -3.15 13.13 -3.20
N CYS A 364 -3.76 12.18 -3.93
CA CYS A 364 -5.02 12.40 -4.66
C CYS A 364 -6.04 11.30 -4.39
N TYR A 365 -7.31 11.70 -4.40
CA TYR A 365 -8.45 10.82 -4.23
C TYR A 365 -9.74 11.55 -4.66
N GLU A 366 -10.77 10.80 -5.06
CA GLU A 366 -12.15 11.28 -5.21
C GLU A 366 -13.13 10.15 -4.82
N ASP A 367 -14.26 10.50 -4.19
CA ASP A 367 -15.35 9.55 -3.87
C ASP A 367 -15.90 8.93 -5.18
N TYR A 368 -16.20 7.63 -5.16
CA TYR A 368 -16.66 6.89 -6.36
C TYR A 368 -17.81 7.56 -7.12
N LYS A 369 -18.58 8.41 -6.46
CA LYS A 369 -19.73 9.12 -7.09
C LYS A 369 -19.31 10.21 -8.03
N ASN A 370 -18.15 10.82 -7.78
CA ASN A 370 -17.62 11.93 -8.56
C ASN A 370 -16.33 11.53 -9.29
N PHE A 371 -15.88 10.30 -9.10
CA PHE A 371 -14.65 9.79 -9.68
C PHE A 371 -14.70 9.78 -11.20
N VAL A 372 -13.66 10.32 -11.83
CA VAL A 372 -13.46 10.33 -13.28
C VAL A 372 -12.56 9.17 -13.67
N PRO A 373 -13.05 8.18 -14.45
CA PRO A 373 -12.23 7.04 -14.88
C PRO A 373 -10.94 7.47 -15.59
N GLY A 374 -9.86 6.73 -15.33
CA GLY A 374 -8.52 7.05 -15.83
C GLY A 374 -7.79 8.13 -15.04
N SER A 375 -8.47 8.84 -14.12
CA SER A 375 -7.82 9.76 -13.17
C SER A 375 -7.42 9.04 -11.89
N CYS A 376 -6.71 9.74 -11.00
CA CYS A 376 -6.54 9.34 -9.60
C CYS A 376 -7.25 10.30 -8.63
N GLY A 377 -8.27 11.01 -9.12
CA GLY A 377 -9.03 12.00 -8.36
C GLY A 377 -8.31 13.33 -8.23
N LYS A 378 -8.74 14.11 -7.24
CA LYS A 378 -8.28 15.48 -6.94
C LYS A 378 -7.32 15.48 -5.75
N ALA A 379 -6.68 16.61 -5.50
CA ALA A 379 -5.86 16.78 -4.30
C ALA A 379 -6.64 16.38 -3.04
N ALA A 380 -6.05 15.50 -2.23
CA ALA A 380 -6.64 15.06 -0.97
C ALA A 380 -6.77 16.22 0.02
N LEU A 381 -7.63 16.07 1.03
CA LEU A 381 -7.84 17.10 2.07
C LEU A 381 -6.49 17.55 2.65
N HIS A 382 -6.31 18.85 2.79
CA HIS A 382 -5.09 19.53 3.26
C HIS A 382 -3.88 19.45 2.30
N MET A 383 -3.99 18.73 1.19
CA MET A 383 -2.94 18.67 0.18
C MET A 383 -3.17 19.69 -0.94
N MET A 384 -2.09 20.16 -1.50
CA MET A 384 -2.05 20.92 -2.74
C MET A 384 -1.29 20.09 -3.77
N VAL A 385 -1.83 20.05 -4.99
CA VAL A 385 -1.20 19.36 -6.12
C VAL A 385 -1.11 20.32 -7.29
N ARG A 386 -0.01 20.32 -8.01
CA ARG A 386 0.15 21.03 -9.27
C ARG A 386 0.96 20.20 -10.26
N ILE A 387 0.77 20.46 -11.53
CA ILE A 387 1.58 19.89 -12.60
C ILE A 387 2.59 20.96 -13.03
N ASP A 388 3.88 20.60 -13.02
CA ASP A 388 4.96 21.49 -13.47
C ASP A 388 5.02 21.46 -15.01
N SER A 389 4.12 22.19 -15.63
CA SER A 389 3.91 22.25 -17.07
C SER A 389 3.42 23.64 -17.48
N PRO A 390 3.80 24.12 -18.68
CA PRO A 390 3.24 25.37 -19.24
C PRO A 390 1.75 25.24 -19.61
N ASP A 391 1.26 24.02 -19.83
CA ASP A 391 -0.15 23.70 -20.13
C ASP A 391 -0.49 22.40 -19.38
N PRO A 392 -0.88 22.49 -18.09
CA PRO A 392 -1.12 21.31 -17.25
C PRO A 392 -2.22 20.37 -17.75
N GLU A 393 -3.13 20.85 -18.58
CA GLU A 393 -4.23 20.06 -19.13
C GLU A 393 -3.77 19.19 -20.31
N ASN A 394 -2.91 19.71 -21.18
CA ASN A 394 -2.57 19.05 -22.44
C ASN A 394 -1.12 18.56 -22.51
N VAL A 395 -0.21 19.16 -21.74
CA VAL A 395 1.22 18.83 -21.75
C VAL A 395 1.60 18.21 -20.41
N PRO A 396 1.98 16.92 -20.38
CA PRO A 396 2.41 16.28 -19.15
C PRO A 396 3.63 16.97 -18.52
N GLY A 397 3.58 17.18 -17.21
CA GLY A 397 4.67 17.69 -16.40
C GLY A 397 4.81 16.91 -15.11
N GLU A 398 5.82 17.22 -14.30
CA GLU A 398 5.99 16.57 -13.02
C GLU A 398 4.85 16.91 -12.07
N ILE A 399 4.31 15.90 -11.37
CA ILE A 399 3.30 16.07 -10.33
C ILE A 399 4.03 16.53 -9.06
N LEU A 400 3.68 17.69 -8.56
CA LEU A 400 4.21 18.27 -7.33
C LEU A 400 3.14 18.26 -6.25
N ALA A 401 3.51 17.86 -5.03
CA ALA A 401 2.60 17.80 -3.89
C ALA A 401 3.12 18.62 -2.70
N LYS A 402 2.21 19.30 -1.98
CA LYS A 402 2.55 20.05 -0.77
C LYS A 402 1.43 19.93 0.24
N GLY A 403 1.77 19.79 1.52
CA GLY A 403 0.79 19.73 2.61
C GLY A 403 1.32 18.98 3.83
N PRO A 404 0.49 18.79 4.85
CA PRO A 404 0.89 18.15 6.10
C PRO A 404 1.34 16.70 5.93
N ASN A 405 0.90 16.02 4.86
CA ASN A 405 1.26 14.63 4.58
C ASN A 405 2.73 14.45 4.15
N VAL A 406 3.38 15.53 3.67
CA VAL A 406 4.76 15.45 3.15
C VAL A 406 5.74 15.14 4.28
N MET A 407 6.65 14.21 4.02
CA MET A 407 7.73 13.78 4.90
C MET A 407 8.63 14.94 5.37
N LEU A 408 9.45 14.68 6.39
CA LEU A 408 10.52 15.60 6.78
C LEU A 408 11.74 15.54 5.85
N GLY A 409 11.91 14.43 5.15
CA GLY A 409 13.04 14.14 4.28
C GLY A 409 13.47 12.69 4.40
N TYR A 410 14.66 12.37 3.86
CA TYR A 410 15.25 11.03 3.94
C TYR A 410 16.27 10.95 5.08
N TYR A 411 16.11 9.94 5.93
CA TYR A 411 16.98 9.71 7.09
C TYR A 411 18.43 9.52 6.67
N LYS A 412 19.34 10.30 7.28
CA LYS A 412 20.79 10.34 6.96
C LYS A 412 21.09 10.61 5.47
N ASN A 413 20.22 11.32 4.74
CA ASN A 413 20.42 11.62 3.33
C ASN A 413 19.86 13.02 2.96
N GLU A 414 20.59 14.07 3.39
CA GLU A 414 20.22 15.46 3.13
C GLU A 414 20.23 15.82 1.64
N GLU A 415 21.16 15.23 0.87
CA GLU A 415 21.29 15.52 -0.56
C GLU A 415 20.03 15.05 -1.30
N ALA A 416 19.61 13.80 -1.07
CA ALA A 416 18.37 13.29 -1.65
C ALA A 416 17.14 14.07 -1.16
N THR A 417 17.15 14.57 0.07
CA THR A 417 16.08 15.40 0.61
C THR A 417 15.96 16.71 -0.16
N LYS A 418 17.07 17.43 -0.35
CA LYS A 418 17.11 18.70 -1.10
C LYS A 418 16.74 18.54 -2.58
N GLN A 419 17.03 17.39 -3.18
CA GLN A 419 16.62 17.08 -4.55
C GLN A 419 15.14 16.75 -4.68
N THR A 420 14.48 16.39 -3.58
CA THR A 420 13.11 15.86 -3.58
C THR A 420 12.10 16.85 -2.99
N ILE A 421 12.52 17.71 -2.05
CA ILE A 421 11.69 18.77 -1.48
C ILE A 421 12.35 20.10 -1.78
N ASP A 422 11.64 20.96 -2.52
CA ASP A 422 12.15 22.29 -2.90
C ASP A 422 12.10 23.30 -1.73
N GLU A 423 12.72 24.48 -1.92
CA GLU A 423 12.77 25.57 -0.93
C GLU A 423 11.37 26.08 -0.52
N ASN A 424 10.37 25.87 -1.35
CA ASN A 424 8.98 26.26 -1.09
C ASN A 424 8.18 25.14 -0.42
N GLY A 425 8.78 23.99 -0.13
CA GLY A 425 8.17 22.83 0.51
C GLY A 425 7.31 21.98 -0.45
N TRP A 426 7.52 22.08 -1.75
CA TRP A 426 6.92 21.15 -2.70
C TRP A 426 7.74 19.88 -2.79
N TYR A 427 7.04 18.76 -2.68
CA TYR A 427 7.58 17.42 -2.90
C TYR A 427 7.51 17.09 -4.40
N HIS A 428 8.67 16.83 -4.99
CA HIS A 428 8.85 16.36 -6.35
C HIS A 428 8.63 14.86 -6.41
N THR A 429 7.51 14.42 -6.97
CA THR A 429 7.11 13.00 -6.93
C THR A 429 7.92 12.12 -7.86
N GLY A 430 8.51 12.70 -8.90
CA GLY A 430 9.12 11.98 -10.02
C GLY A 430 8.08 11.29 -10.92
N ASP A 431 6.79 11.50 -10.69
CA ASP A 431 5.70 11.04 -11.55
C ASP A 431 5.27 12.17 -12.48
N LEU A 432 4.97 11.81 -13.73
CA LEU A 432 4.49 12.73 -14.75
C LEU A 432 2.98 12.58 -14.91
N GLY A 433 2.30 13.68 -15.11
CA GLY A 433 0.85 13.69 -15.27
C GLY A 433 0.30 14.96 -15.90
N THR A 434 -1.02 14.96 -16.09
CA THR A 434 -1.83 16.12 -16.50
C THR A 434 -2.93 16.36 -15.47
N MET A 435 -3.55 17.54 -15.49
CA MET A 435 -4.66 17.90 -14.61
C MET A 435 -5.72 18.63 -15.43
N ASP A 436 -6.95 18.13 -15.39
CA ASP A 436 -8.07 18.80 -16.08
C ASP A 436 -8.55 20.07 -15.36
N GLY A 437 -9.46 20.80 -16.02
CA GLY A 437 -10.04 22.05 -15.49
C GLY A 437 -10.82 21.88 -14.17
N ASP A 438 -11.23 20.66 -13.82
CA ASP A 438 -11.92 20.31 -12.58
C ASP A 438 -10.95 19.88 -11.46
N GLY A 439 -9.64 19.76 -11.76
CA GLY A 439 -8.58 19.39 -10.83
C GLY A 439 -8.35 17.87 -10.71
N ASN A 440 -8.91 17.05 -11.60
CA ASN A 440 -8.60 15.62 -11.65
C ASN A 440 -7.20 15.40 -12.23
N VAL A 441 -6.40 14.58 -11.55
CA VAL A 441 -5.02 14.28 -11.94
C VAL A 441 -4.98 12.95 -12.71
N PHE A 442 -4.27 12.95 -13.85
CA PHE A 442 -4.08 11.79 -14.71
C PHE A 442 -2.59 11.46 -14.77
N ILE A 443 -2.20 10.31 -14.23
CA ILE A 443 -0.80 9.86 -14.22
C ILE A 443 -0.44 9.31 -15.60
N LYS A 444 0.73 9.72 -16.12
CA LYS A 444 1.25 9.31 -17.43
C LYS A 444 2.40 8.31 -17.33
N GLY A 445 3.20 8.39 -16.26
CA GLY A 445 4.33 7.50 -16.01
C GLY A 445 5.38 8.12 -15.10
N ARG A 446 6.53 7.44 -15.00
CA ARG A 446 7.68 7.92 -14.23
C ARG A 446 8.63 8.73 -15.08
N SER A 447 9.09 9.88 -14.59
CA SER A 447 10.06 10.72 -15.30
C SER A 447 11.36 9.96 -15.65
N LYS A 448 11.82 9.09 -14.76
CA LYS A 448 13.01 8.24 -14.96
C LYS A 448 12.84 7.13 -16.00
N ASN A 449 11.61 6.75 -16.31
CA ASN A 449 11.29 5.70 -17.29
C ASN A 449 10.93 6.27 -18.65
N MET A 450 10.73 7.58 -18.74
CA MET A 450 10.40 8.25 -19.99
C MET A 450 11.50 8.02 -21.03
N LEU A 451 11.09 7.62 -22.23
CA LEU A 451 11.96 7.41 -23.37
C LEU A 451 11.87 8.60 -24.32
N LEU A 452 12.96 8.89 -25.01
CA LEU A 452 12.99 9.95 -26.01
C LEU A 452 12.84 9.34 -27.39
N GLY A 453 11.77 9.67 -28.09
CA GLY A 453 11.55 9.24 -29.47
C GLY A 453 12.54 9.87 -30.44
N ALA A 454 12.72 9.26 -31.62
CA ALA A 454 13.62 9.74 -32.68
C ALA A 454 13.39 11.20 -33.09
N ASN A 455 12.18 11.70 -32.92
CA ASN A 455 11.77 13.09 -33.24
C ASN A 455 11.80 14.03 -32.02
N GLY A 456 12.42 13.62 -30.89
CA GLY A 456 12.48 14.40 -29.67
C GLY A 456 11.16 14.41 -28.86
N GLN A 457 10.22 13.52 -29.17
CA GLN A 457 8.96 13.40 -28.44
C GLN A 457 9.13 12.50 -27.23
N ASN A 458 8.48 12.88 -26.13
CA ASN A 458 8.45 12.07 -24.94
C ASN A 458 7.53 10.86 -25.16
N ILE A 459 8.04 9.67 -24.82
CA ILE A 459 7.32 8.39 -24.85
C ILE A 459 7.23 7.89 -23.42
N TYR A 460 6.02 7.55 -22.99
CA TYR A 460 5.72 7.02 -21.67
C TYR A 460 5.51 5.50 -21.78
N PRO A 461 6.49 4.68 -21.42
CA PRO A 461 6.41 3.22 -21.54
C PRO A 461 5.18 2.64 -20.83
N GLU A 462 4.84 3.19 -19.66
CA GLU A 462 3.72 2.74 -18.85
C GLU A 462 2.38 2.87 -19.56
N GLU A 463 2.17 3.91 -20.37
CA GLU A 463 0.95 4.06 -21.18
C GLU A 463 0.83 3.00 -22.27
N ILE A 464 1.96 2.59 -22.85
CA ILE A 464 2.00 1.53 -23.86
C ILE A 464 1.75 0.18 -23.22
N GLU A 465 2.42 -0.08 -22.09
CA GLU A 465 2.29 -1.32 -21.32
C GLU A 465 0.89 -1.54 -20.78
N ASP A 466 0.22 -0.49 -20.30
CA ASP A 466 -1.15 -0.57 -19.82
C ASP A 466 -2.10 -1.07 -20.92
N LYS A 467 -1.96 -0.54 -22.13
CA LYS A 467 -2.72 -1.01 -23.30
C LYS A 467 -2.34 -2.43 -23.70
N LEU A 468 -1.05 -2.74 -23.71
CA LEU A 468 -0.55 -4.08 -24.05
C LEU A 468 -1.01 -5.13 -23.04
N ASN A 469 -0.98 -4.82 -21.75
CA ASN A 469 -1.45 -5.69 -20.67
C ASN A 469 -2.97 -5.96 -20.72
N SER A 470 -3.71 -5.18 -21.50
CA SER A 470 -5.14 -5.42 -21.74
C SER A 470 -5.42 -6.38 -22.91
N LEU A 471 -4.39 -6.74 -23.69
CA LEU A 471 -4.54 -7.62 -24.84
C LEU A 471 -4.47 -9.10 -24.45
N ALA A 472 -4.90 -9.97 -25.38
CA ALA A 472 -5.03 -11.40 -25.14
C ALA A 472 -3.70 -12.05 -24.69
N LEU A 473 -3.77 -12.90 -23.67
CA LEU A 473 -2.64 -13.69 -23.17
C LEU A 473 -1.41 -12.86 -22.70
N VAL A 474 -1.56 -11.60 -22.39
CA VAL A 474 -0.51 -10.78 -21.79
C VAL A 474 -0.71 -10.72 -20.28
N ALA A 475 0.21 -11.30 -19.51
CA ALA A 475 0.21 -11.21 -18.05
C ALA A 475 0.89 -9.92 -17.59
N GLU A 476 2.06 -9.62 -18.14
CA GLU A 476 2.85 -8.43 -17.81
C GLU A 476 3.74 -8.03 -19.00
N SER A 477 4.08 -6.75 -19.08
CA SER A 477 4.98 -6.26 -20.13
C SER A 477 5.93 -5.16 -19.64
N VAL A 478 7.06 -5.03 -20.33
CA VAL A 478 8.03 -3.94 -20.14
C VAL A 478 8.43 -3.42 -21.52
N VAL A 479 8.21 -2.14 -21.77
CA VAL A 479 8.63 -1.49 -23.00
C VAL A 479 10.03 -0.90 -22.82
N VAL A 480 10.93 -1.28 -23.69
CA VAL A 480 12.35 -0.85 -23.71
C VAL A 480 12.69 -0.26 -25.06
N GLN A 481 13.78 0.53 -25.11
CA GLN A 481 14.24 1.17 -26.34
C GLN A 481 15.58 0.58 -26.81
N LYS A 482 15.69 0.31 -28.13
CA LYS A 482 16.94 -0.06 -28.81
C LYS A 482 17.14 0.85 -30.00
N GLY A 483 18.04 1.81 -29.85
CA GLY A 483 18.18 2.90 -30.83
C GLY A 483 16.84 3.67 -30.93
N ASP A 484 16.32 3.80 -32.13
CA ASP A 484 15.07 4.49 -32.41
C ASP A 484 13.83 3.58 -32.33
N LYS A 485 13.99 2.30 -31.95
CA LYS A 485 12.90 1.31 -31.94
C LYS A 485 12.46 1.01 -30.52
N LEU A 486 11.15 0.92 -30.34
CA LEU A 486 10.55 0.39 -29.12
C LEU A 486 10.33 -1.11 -29.27
N ILE A 487 10.69 -1.85 -28.24
CA ILE A 487 10.50 -3.30 -28.12
C ILE A 487 9.71 -3.55 -26.85
N ALA A 488 8.67 -4.35 -26.93
CA ALA A 488 7.92 -4.81 -25.76
C ALA A 488 8.39 -6.22 -25.38
N LEU A 489 8.91 -6.36 -24.15
CA LEU A 489 9.12 -7.64 -23.51
C LEU A 489 7.81 -8.05 -22.86
N VAL A 490 7.29 -9.24 -23.16
CA VAL A 490 5.99 -9.71 -22.66
C VAL A 490 6.16 -11.03 -21.97
N HIS A 491 5.71 -11.12 -20.72
CA HIS A 491 5.47 -12.39 -20.04
C HIS A 491 4.04 -12.81 -20.31
N PRO A 492 3.79 -13.93 -21.02
CA PRO A 492 2.45 -14.41 -21.34
C PRO A 492 1.70 -14.96 -20.13
N ASP A 493 0.37 -14.95 -20.17
CA ASP A 493 -0.47 -15.75 -19.26
C ASP A 493 -0.45 -17.21 -19.71
N TYR A 494 0.56 -17.94 -19.23
CA TYR A 494 0.74 -19.36 -19.56
C TYR A 494 -0.39 -20.25 -19.04
N ASP A 495 -1.05 -19.88 -17.93
CA ASP A 495 -2.20 -20.61 -17.38
C ASP A 495 -3.39 -20.54 -18.37
N GLU A 496 -3.64 -19.35 -18.91
CA GLU A 496 -4.69 -19.15 -19.91
C GLU A 496 -4.32 -19.80 -21.24
N ALA A 497 -3.08 -19.65 -21.69
CA ALA A 497 -2.57 -20.30 -22.91
C ALA A 497 -2.71 -21.83 -22.86
N GLN A 498 -2.39 -22.44 -21.71
CA GLN A 498 -2.57 -23.87 -21.49
C GLN A 498 -4.06 -24.28 -21.51
N THR A 499 -4.93 -23.47 -20.91
CA THR A 499 -6.38 -23.72 -20.94
C THR A 499 -6.93 -23.70 -22.37
N LEU A 500 -6.36 -22.86 -23.23
CA LEU A 500 -6.71 -22.75 -24.65
C LEU A 500 -5.99 -23.77 -25.54
N ASN A 501 -5.12 -24.63 -24.98
CA ASN A 501 -4.28 -25.61 -25.67
C ASN A 501 -3.39 -24.98 -26.77
N LEU A 502 -2.84 -23.79 -26.51
CA LEU A 502 -1.96 -23.11 -27.45
C LEU A 502 -0.50 -23.58 -27.28
N GLY A 503 0.16 -23.89 -28.39
CA GLY A 503 1.59 -24.17 -28.41
C GLY A 503 2.43 -22.88 -28.56
N THR A 504 3.74 -23.04 -28.54
CA THR A 504 4.69 -21.89 -28.60
C THR A 504 4.50 -21.07 -29.88
N LYS A 505 4.18 -21.71 -31.00
CA LYS A 505 3.98 -21.02 -32.28
C LYS A 505 2.69 -20.20 -32.27
N GLU A 506 1.61 -20.80 -31.84
CA GLU A 506 0.31 -20.12 -31.74
C GLU A 506 0.38 -18.94 -30.76
N LEU A 507 1.11 -19.09 -29.66
CA LEU A 507 1.36 -18.00 -28.71
C LEU A 507 2.13 -16.84 -29.36
N ALA A 508 3.17 -17.14 -30.17
CA ALA A 508 3.91 -16.13 -30.91
C ALA A 508 3.02 -15.41 -31.93
N ASP A 509 2.13 -16.14 -32.61
CA ASP A 509 1.17 -15.56 -33.56
C ASP A 509 0.18 -14.61 -32.85
N VAL A 510 -0.27 -14.95 -31.64
CA VAL A 510 -1.12 -14.07 -30.80
C VAL A 510 -0.32 -12.81 -30.40
N MET A 511 0.94 -12.93 -30.00
CA MET A 511 1.76 -11.77 -29.65
C MET A 511 1.99 -10.82 -30.84
N GLU A 512 2.13 -11.34 -32.05
CA GLU A 512 2.21 -10.51 -33.26
C GLU A 512 0.87 -9.80 -33.57
N GLN A 513 -0.25 -10.48 -33.37
CA GLN A 513 -1.58 -9.85 -33.47
C GLN A 513 -1.74 -8.74 -32.43
N ASN A 514 -1.34 -8.98 -31.17
CA ASN A 514 -1.34 -7.99 -30.11
C ASN A 514 -0.48 -6.76 -30.48
N ARG A 515 0.70 -6.96 -31.08
CA ARG A 515 1.54 -5.85 -31.55
C ARG A 515 0.84 -5.00 -32.61
N GLN A 516 0.18 -5.64 -33.55
CA GLN A 516 -0.59 -4.93 -34.60
C GLN A 516 -1.75 -4.15 -34.00
N GLU A 517 -2.53 -4.77 -33.13
CA GLU A 517 -3.65 -4.15 -32.42
C GLU A 517 -3.17 -2.98 -31.55
N LEU A 518 -2.15 -3.19 -30.70
CA LEU A 518 -1.53 -2.14 -29.88
C LEU A 518 -1.15 -0.92 -30.72
N ASN A 519 -0.51 -1.16 -31.87
CA ASN A 519 -0.06 -0.08 -32.76
C ASN A 519 -1.21 0.72 -33.43
N THR A 520 -2.45 0.26 -33.32
CA THR A 520 -3.64 1.03 -33.70
C THR A 520 -4.13 1.92 -32.56
N MET A 521 -3.76 1.62 -31.32
CA MET A 521 -4.23 2.30 -30.10
C MET A 521 -3.29 3.39 -29.60
N ILE A 522 -2.07 3.44 -30.15
CA ILE A 522 -0.99 4.34 -29.71
C ILE A 522 -0.57 5.29 -30.83
N PRO A 523 -0.01 6.48 -30.50
CA PRO A 523 0.49 7.42 -31.47
C PRO A 523 1.57 6.84 -32.38
N ALA A 524 1.68 7.36 -33.60
CA ALA A 524 2.62 6.86 -34.60
C ALA A 524 4.10 6.88 -34.14
N TYR A 525 4.48 7.85 -33.31
CA TYR A 525 5.84 8.02 -32.80
C TYR A 525 6.18 7.03 -31.67
N SER A 526 5.19 6.39 -31.04
CA SER A 526 5.36 5.43 -29.95
C SER A 526 5.10 3.97 -30.37
N LYS A 527 5.02 3.69 -31.68
CA LYS A 527 4.75 2.35 -32.19
C LYS A 527 5.81 1.35 -31.78
N VAL A 528 5.34 0.19 -31.28
CA VAL A 528 6.17 -0.95 -30.92
C VAL A 528 6.57 -1.72 -32.18
N SER A 529 7.88 -1.85 -32.40
CA SER A 529 8.43 -2.55 -33.56
C SER A 529 8.39 -4.06 -33.45
N GLU A 530 8.49 -4.58 -32.22
CA GLU A 530 8.60 -6.02 -31.93
C GLU A 530 8.04 -6.32 -30.53
N ILE A 531 7.35 -7.45 -30.39
CA ILE A 531 7.07 -8.08 -29.10
C ILE A 531 7.99 -9.28 -28.96
N ARG A 532 8.73 -9.35 -27.83
CA ARG A 532 9.54 -10.52 -27.45
C ARG A 532 8.92 -11.20 -26.26
N ILE A 533 8.74 -12.49 -26.35
CA ILE A 533 8.28 -13.31 -25.24
C ILE A 533 9.41 -13.43 -24.22
N HIS A 534 9.12 -13.07 -22.97
CA HIS A 534 9.96 -13.28 -21.80
C HIS A 534 9.39 -14.47 -21.03
N GLU A 535 10.12 -15.57 -20.99
CA GLU A 535 9.61 -16.85 -20.50
C GLU A 535 9.33 -16.81 -18.98
N ASP A 536 10.23 -16.18 -18.21
CA ASP A 536 10.12 -16.07 -16.78
C ASP A 536 9.25 -14.86 -16.38
N GLU A 537 8.69 -14.87 -15.16
CA GLU A 537 8.09 -13.68 -14.59
C GLU A 537 9.14 -12.57 -14.40
N PHE A 538 8.75 -11.32 -14.61
CA PHE A 538 9.65 -10.19 -14.36
C PHE A 538 9.99 -10.10 -12.87
N GLU A 539 11.27 -9.85 -12.56
CA GLU A 539 11.68 -9.56 -11.20
C GLU A 539 10.99 -8.32 -10.64
N LYS A 540 10.48 -8.45 -9.45
CA LYS A 540 9.72 -7.39 -8.78
C LYS A 540 10.39 -6.94 -7.50
N THR A 541 10.13 -5.69 -7.17
CA THR A 541 10.41 -5.17 -5.83
C THR A 541 9.45 -5.82 -4.81
N PRO A 542 9.72 -5.75 -3.49
CA PRO A 542 8.74 -6.16 -2.48
C PRO A 542 7.37 -5.49 -2.62
N LYS A 543 7.32 -4.32 -3.23
CA LYS A 543 6.08 -3.58 -3.58
C LYS A 543 5.39 -4.10 -4.85
N LYS A 544 5.84 -5.23 -5.41
CA LYS A 544 5.33 -5.85 -6.64
C LYS A 544 5.49 -5.01 -7.92
N SER A 545 6.31 -3.98 -7.92
CA SER A 545 6.69 -3.22 -9.12
C SER A 545 7.85 -3.90 -9.84
N ILE A 546 7.79 -3.98 -11.15
CA ILE A 546 8.85 -4.59 -11.97
C ILE A 546 10.15 -3.77 -11.83
N LYS A 547 11.27 -4.45 -11.65
CA LYS A 547 12.61 -3.86 -11.61
C LYS A 547 13.11 -3.57 -13.04
N ARG A 548 12.58 -2.51 -13.66
CA ARG A 548 12.81 -2.17 -15.07
C ARG A 548 14.28 -2.09 -15.46
N PHE A 549 15.15 -1.65 -14.55
CA PHE A 549 16.58 -1.50 -14.78
C PHE A 549 17.31 -2.82 -15.09
N LEU A 550 16.68 -3.98 -14.83
CA LEU A 550 17.20 -5.30 -15.17
C LEU A 550 16.91 -5.68 -16.63
N TYR A 551 16.03 -4.97 -17.32
CA TYR A 551 15.56 -5.33 -18.64
C TYR A 551 16.01 -4.32 -19.67
N THR A 552 16.70 -4.82 -20.68
CA THR A 552 17.20 -4.05 -21.83
C THR A 552 16.69 -4.69 -23.11
N ALA A 553 16.82 -3.97 -24.22
CA ALA A 553 16.45 -4.47 -25.54
C ALA A 553 17.55 -5.35 -26.21
N GLU A 554 18.61 -5.72 -25.46
CA GLU A 554 19.68 -6.59 -25.98
C GLU A 554 19.26 -8.04 -26.13
#